data_4f2db17b459050fdd8300ba62dd4efc6
#
_entry.id   4f2db17b459050fdd8300ba62dd4efc6
#
_cell.length_a   1.000
_cell.length_b   1.000
_cell.length_c   1.000
_cell.angle_alpha   90.00
_cell.angle_beta   90.00
_cell.angle_gamma   90.00
#
_symmetry.space_group_name_H-M   'P 1'
#
loop_
_entity.id
_entity.type
_entity.pdbx_description
1 polymer ?
#
loop_
_entity_poly.entity_id
_entity_poly.type
_entity_poly.pdbx_seq_one_letter_code
_entity_poly.pdbx_strand_id
1 'polypeptide(L)'
;EFLKHNKQILLSRHIQKETYDDLVQLVNTYSGELVNLLQSEQCINFNTIPAKLYDIYTPIIDIAGIGEKTDKFLLQLAVKDYLERQGYHTILVSSRDNSLYLDNVYSLPVFMNGGIPPEYKIILYNHFIKKMEEEEKPEVIIIGIPGEIMPISKVQPGHFGIHAFQILNAVNPDFLIMSLYGNEISGKYVKELKQIMKYKFVANIDCFYLGNYAQDVFTVNRSRPIEYFLINEKDKIQLRDNLKNELEYEEKIYIDTEIEMLG
;
A
#
# COMPACT_ATOMS: atom_id res chain seq x y z
N GLU A 1 19.24 -12.28 -24.73
CA GLU A 1 20.08 -11.08 -24.98
C GLU A 1 20.61 -10.49 -23.68
N PHE A 2 19.78 -10.21 -22.66
CA PHE A 2 20.20 -9.63 -21.38
C PHE A 2 21.23 -10.47 -20.61
N LEU A 3 21.07 -11.79 -20.58
CA LEU A 3 22.01 -12.70 -19.90
C LEU A 3 23.41 -12.68 -20.53
N LYS A 4 23.54 -12.41 -21.84
CA LYS A 4 24.83 -12.24 -22.51
C LYS A 4 25.61 -11.01 -22.01
N HIS A 5 24.96 -10.11 -21.31
CA HIS A 5 25.52 -8.88 -20.76
C HIS A 5 25.64 -8.92 -19.24
N ASN A 6 25.75 -10.11 -18.63
CA ASN A 6 25.86 -10.32 -17.18
C ASN A 6 24.74 -9.64 -16.38
N LYS A 7 23.51 -9.63 -16.90
CA LYS A 7 22.35 -9.12 -16.18
C LYS A 7 21.68 -10.25 -15.41
N GLN A 8 21.27 -9.94 -14.19
CA GLN A 8 20.44 -10.84 -13.38
C GLN A 8 18.99 -10.80 -13.87
N ILE A 9 18.30 -11.93 -13.74
CA ILE A 9 16.85 -12.00 -13.92
C ILE A 9 16.21 -12.10 -12.55
N LEU A 10 15.27 -11.20 -12.30
CA LEU A 10 14.55 -11.12 -11.04
C LEU A 10 13.08 -11.52 -11.29
N LEU A 11 12.66 -12.63 -10.68
CA LEU A 11 11.31 -13.15 -10.81
C LEU A 11 10.44 -12.60 -9.69
N SER A 12 9.56 -11.64 -10.03
CA SER A 12 8.66 -10.94 -9.10
C SER A 12 7.20 -11.36 -9.23
N ARG A 13 6.86 -12.31 -10.11
CA ARG A 13 5.50 -12.80 -10.34
C ARG A 13 5.50 -14.30 -10.56
N HIS A 14 4.41 -14.96 -10.16
CA HIS A 14 4.18 -16.34 -10.55
C HIS A 14 4.05 -16.47 -12.07
N ILE A 15 4.80 -17.37 -12.64
CA ILE A 15 4.73 -17.76 -14.06
C ILE A 15 4.38 -19.24 -14.16
N GLN A 16 3.91 -19.66 -15.32
CA GLN A 16 3.63 -21.09 -15.57
C GLN A 16 4.90 -21.91 -15.42
N LYS A 17 4.76 -23.15 -14.93
CA LYS A 17 5.88 -24.03 -14.65
C LYS A 17 6.79 -24.24 -15.87
N GLU A 18 6.20 -24.45 -17.04
CA GLU A 18 6.95 -24.62 -18.30
C GLU A 18 7.84 -23.40 -18.59
N THR A 19 7.26 -22.19 -18.46
CA THR A 19 8.00 -20.92 -18.65
C THR A 19 9.11 -20.76 -17.61
N TYR A 20 8.89 -21.22 -16.37
CA TYR A 20 9.92 -21.20 -15.32
C TYR A 20 11.07 -22.15 -15.66
N ASP A 21 10.76 -23.39 -16.07
CA ASP A 21 11.74 -24.38 -16.42
C ASP A 21 12.60 -23.95 -17.63
N ASP A 22 11.96 -23.34 -18.65
CA ASP A 22 12.65 -22.73 -19.80
C ASP A 22 13.57 -21.57 -19.36
N LEU A 23 13.11 -20.75 -18.44
CA LEU A 23 13.88 -19.62 -17.91
C LEU A 23 15.13 -20.13 -17.16
N VAL A 24 14.98 -21.15 -16.31
CA VAL A 24 16.09 -21.79 -15.59
C VAL A 24 17.11 -22.36 -16.53
N GLN A 25 16.67 -23.08 -17.60
CA GLN A 25 17.58 -23.62 -18.63
C GLN A 25 18.35 -22.50 -19.34
N LEU A 26 17.65 -21.41 -19.68
CA LEU A 26 18.26 -20.27 -20.35
C LEU A 26 19.31 -19.60 -19.45
N VAL A 27 19.00 -19.38 -18.17
CA VAL A 27 19.93 -18.82 -17.20
C VAL A 27 21.17 -19.67 -17.04
N ASN A 28 21.00 -21.00 -16.92
CA ASN A 28 22.11 -21.94 -16.82
C ASN A 28 23.00 -21.96 -18.10
N THR A 29 22.36 -21.85 -19.27
CA THR A 29 23.10 -21.85 -20.58
C THR A 29 24.05 -20.64 -20.69
N TYR A 30 23.65 -19.51 -20.12
CA TYR A 30 24.44 -18.26 -20.18
C TYR A 30 25.19 -17.95 -18.88
N SER A 31 25.26 -18.90 -17.94
CA SER A 31 25.89 -18.71 -16.62
C SER A 31 25.37 -17.44 -15.92
N GLY A 32 24.09 -17.15 -16.12
CA GLY A 32 23.43 -16.00 -15.50
C GLY A 32 22.97 -16.31 -14.09
N GLU A 33 22.27 -15.36 -13.49
CA GLU A 33 21.67 -15.51 -12.18
C GLU A 33 20.15 -15.27 -12.25
N LEU A 34 19.38 -16.18 -11.63
CA LEU A 34 17.94 -16.06 -11.44
C LEU A 34 17.66 -15.88 -9.96
N VAL A 35 17.20 -14.70 -9.59
CA VAL A 35 16.75 -14.41 -8.23
C VAL A 35 15.23 -14.55 -8.18
N ASN A 36 14.75 -15.52 -7.44
CA ASN A 36 13.33 -15.71 -7.20
C ASN A 36 12.92 -14.92 -5.94
N LEU A 37 12.15 -13.86 -6.14
CA LEU A 37 11.66 -13.00 -5.06
C LEU A 37 10.32 -13.46 -4.49
N LEU A 38 9.74 -14.50 -5.08
CA LEU A 38 8.48 -15.04 -4.59
C LEU A 38 8.73 -15.74 -3.25
N GLN A 39 8.08 -15.23 -2.22
CA GLN A 39 8.08 -15.91 -0.93
C GLN A 39 7.34 -17.24 -1.07
N SER A 40 7.91 -18.31 -0.56
CA SER A 40 7.23 -19.60 -0.49
C SER A 40 6.11 -19.53 0.56
N GLU A 41 4.93 -20.07 0.25
CA GLU A 41 3.91 -20.30 1.27
C GLU A 41 4.48 -21.25 2.33
N GLN A 42 4.71 -20.74 3.53
CA GLN A 42 5.04 -21.61 4.66
C GLN A 42 3.74 -22.27 5.15
N CYS A 43 3.80 -23.58 5.39
CA CYS A 43 2.70 -24.29 6.07
C CYS A 43 2.55 -23.73 7.50
N ILE A 44 1.55 -22.87 7.70
CA ILE A 44 1.29 -22.27 9.01
C ILE A 44 0.43 -23.22 9.82
N ASN A 45 0.94 -23.66 10.96
CA ASN A 45 0.16 -24.45 11.92
C ASN A 45 -0.59 -23.51 12.89
N PHE A 46 -1.86 -23.27 12.61
CA PHE A 46 -2.70 -22.35 13.40
C PHE A 46 -2.82 -22.74 14.88
N ASN A 47 -2.72 -24.03 15.23
CA ASN A 47 -2.83 -24.49 16.61
C ASN A 47 -1.66 -24.05 17.50
N THR A 48 -0.57 -23.58 16.90
CA THR A 48 0.61 -23.12 17.63
C THR A 48 0.71 -21.59 17.70
N ILE A 49 -0.21 -20.86 17.04
CA ILE A 49 -0.20 -19.40 17.01
C ILE A 49 -1.02 -18.91 18.22
N PRO A 50 -0.42 -18.11 19.12
CA PRO A 50 -1.17 -17.48 20.20
C PRO A 50 -2.27 -16.57 19.63
N ALA A 51 -3.51 -16.77 20.07
CA ALA A 51 -4.64 -15.92 19.70
C ALA A 51 -4.59 -14.58 20.47
N LYS A 52 -3.50 -13.86 20.29
CA LYS A 52 -3.19 -12.61 21.00
C LYS A 52 -2.60 -11.58 20.02
N LEU A 53 -3.02 -10.33 20.14
CA LEU A 53 -2.37 -9.20 19.53
C LEU A 53 -1.33 -8.63 20.52
N TYR A 54 -0.16 -8.33 19.99
CA TYR A 54 0.92 -7.68 20.74
C TYR A 54 0.85 -6.15 20.55
N ASP A 55 1.21 -5.43 21.61
CA ASP A 55 1.39 -4.00 21.53
C ASP A 55 2.64 -3.68 20.68
N ILE A 56 2.49 -2.81 19.71
CA ILE A 56 3.57 -2.23 18.92
C ILE A 56 3.86 -0.86 19.52
N TYR A 57 5.11 -0.61 19.86
CA TYR A 57 5.53 0.64 20.50
C TYR A 57 6.19 1.61 19.54
N THR A 58 6.71 1.10 18.43
CA THR A 58 7.26 1.94 17.36
C THR A 58 6.13 2.67 16.65
N PRO A 59 6.22 3.99 16.45
CA PRO A 59 5.23 4.77 15.72
C PRO A 59 4.93 4.20 14.33
N ILE A 60 3.65 4.12 13.98
CA ILE A 60 3.16 3.56 12.72
C ILE A 60 2.52 4.65 11.87
N ILE A 61 2.98 4.77 10.63
CA ILE A 61 2.37 5.60 9.60
C ILE A 61 1.71 4.70 8.57
N ASP A 62 0.37 4.71 8.51
CA ASP A 62 -0.37 3.98 7.50
C ASP A 62 -0.69 4.85 6.28
N ILE A 63 -0.53 4.27 5.09
CA ILE A 63 -0.88 4.91 3.83
C ILE A 63 -1.94 4.07 3.13
N ALA A 64 -3.17 4.54 3.23
CA ALA A 64 -4.35 3.96 2.61
C ALA A 64 -4.80 4.75 1.37
N GLY A 65 -5.75 4.22 0.63
CA GLY A 65 -6.36 4.94 -0.48
C GLY A 65 -7.78 4.47 -0.78
N ILE A 66 -8.55 5.35 -1.38
CA ILE A 66 -9.93 5.03 -1.78
C ILE A 66 -10.01 4.03 -2.93
N GLY A 67 -8.88 3.70 -3.56
CA GLY A 67 -8.81 2.73 -4.64
C GLY A 67 -7.38 2.46 -5.11
N GLU A 68 -7.27 1.73 -6.21
CA GLU A 68 -6.02 1.53 -6.92
C GLU A 68 -5.63 2.80 -7.71
N LYS A 69 -4.34 2.95 -8.04
CA LYS A 69 -3.80 4.10 -8.79
C LYS A 69 -4.07 5.47 -8.14
N THR A 70 -4.09 5.53 -6.83
CA THR A 70 -4.11 6.78 -6.06
C THR A 70 -2.71 7.22 -5.63
N ASP A 71 -1.65 6.74 -6.30
CA ASP A 71 -0.23 7.01 -6.04
C ASP A 71 0.29 6.58 -4.66
N LYS A 72 -0.46 5.73 -3.95
CA LYS A 72 -0.09 5.23 -2.62
C LYS A 72 1.37 4.76 -2.51
N PHE A 73 1.86 4.03 -3.52
CA PHE A 73 3.22 3.50 -3.48
C PHE A 73 4.28 4.60 -3.61
N LEU A 74 4.07 5.59 -4.48
CA LEU A 74 4.96 6.75 -4.58
C LEU A 74 4.97 7.54 -3.28
N LEU A 75 3.79 7.71 -2.67
CA LEU A 75 3.66 8.37 -1.38
C LEU A 75 4.39 7.62 -0.26
N GLN A 76 4.31 6.27 -0.23
CA GLN A 76 5.06 5.44 0.71
C GLN A 76 6.58 5.69 0.60
N LEU A 77 7.09 5.72 -0.63
CA LEU A 77 8.50 5.98 -0.88
C LEU A 77 8.90 7.41 -0.51
N ALA A 78 8.06 8.39 -0.83
CA ALA A 78 8.33 9.79 -0.49
C ALA A 78 8.38 10.02 1.04
N VAL A 79 7.43 9.43 1.78
CA VAL A 79 7.41 9.51 3.24
C VAL A 79 8.64 8.83 3.85
N LYS A 80 9.02 7.64 3.33
CA LYS A 80 10.22 6.92 3.76
C LYS A 80 11.48 7.76 3.51
N ASP A 81 11.68 8.25 2.29
CA ASP A 81 12.83 9.06 1.92
C ASP A 81 12.92 10.35 2.77
N TYR A 82 11.80 11.01 3.00
CA TYR A 82 11.74 12.19 3.87
C TYR A 82 12.23 11.88 5.29
N LEU A 83 11.70 10.82 5.92
CA LEU A 83 12.08 10.45 7.29
C LEU A 83 13.54 10.03 7.39
N GLU A 84 14.05 9.28 6.41
CA GLU A 84 15.46 8.87 6.36
C GLU A 84 16.41 10.05 6.20
N ARG A 85 16.04 11.07 5.40
CA ARG A 85 16.80 12.33 5.31
C ARG A 85 16.81 13.12 6.62
N GLN A 86 15.76 12.99 7.44
CA GLN A 86 15.72 13.57 8.79
C GLN A 86 16.54 12.72 9.81
N GLY A 87 17.11 11.59 9.39
CA GLY A 87 17.95 10.73 10.21
C GLY A 87 17.21 9.60 10.94
N TYR A 88 15.92 9.39 10.66
CA TYR A 88 15.17 8.30 11.28
C TYR A 88 15.45 6.96 10.58
N HIS A 89 15.68 5.92 11.37
CA HIS A 89 15.68 4.55 10.87
C HIS A 89 14.25 4.09 10.60
N THR A 90 13.89 3.95 9.32
CA THR A 90 12.53 3.59 8.91
C THR A 90 12.49 2.24 8.21
N ILE A 91 11.42 1.49 8.43
CA ILE A 91 11.06 0.34 7.60
C ILE A 91 9.74 0.61 6.89
N LEU A 92 9.60 0.06 5.69
CA LEU A 92 8.38 0.13 4.90
C LEU A 92 7.85 -1.27 4.61
N VAL A 93 6.65 -1.59 5.07
CA VAL A 93 5.88 -2.73 4.59
C VAL A 93 5.03 -2.26 3.42
N SER A 94 5.50 -2.54 2.22
CA SER A 94 4.92 -2.02 0.98
C SER A 94 3.65 -2.74 0.58
N SER A 95 2.73 -1.99 -0.04
CA SER A 95 1.55 -2.55 -0.71
C SER A 95 1.86 -3.29 -2.02
N ARG A 96 3.13 -3.38 -2.44
CA ARG A 96 3.56 -4.01 -3.69
C ARG A 96 4.66 -5.04 -3.47
N ASP A 97 4.54 -6.18 -4.13
CA ASP A 97 5.49 -7.30 -4.00
C ASP A 97 6.85 -7.00 -4.65
N ASN A 98 6.91 -6.11 -5.63
CA ASN A 98 8.13 -5.80 -6.37
C ASN A 98 8.98 -4.69 -5.72
N SER A 99 8.69 -4.30 -4.50
CA SER A 99 9.44 -3.29 -3.74
C SER A 99 10.68 -3.84 -3.01
N LEU A 100 10.89 -5.15 -3.05
CA LEU A 100 12.00 -5.87 -2.38
C LEU A 100 13.41 -5.50 -2.86
N TYR A 101 13.54 -4.62 -3.85
CA TYR A 101 14.83 -4.11 -4.32
C TYR A 101 15.33 -2.87 -3.57
N LEU A 102 14.48 -2.34 -2.72
CA LEU A 102 14.77 -1.14 -1.95
C LEU A 102 15.20 -1.53 -0.54
N ASP A 103 16.18 -0.85 -0.01
CA ASP A 103 16.66 -1.07 1.33
C ASP A 103 15.58 -0.77 2.37
N ASN A 104 15.48 -1.63 3.39
CA ASN A 104 14.49 -1.53 4.47
C ASN A 104 13.03 -1.50 3.96
N VAL A 105 12.77 -2.19 2.82
CA VAL A 105 11.43 -2.33 2.26
C VAL A 105 11.06 -3.81 2.19
N TYR A 106 9.92 -4.12 2.76
CA TYR A 106 9.36 -5.47 2.87
C TYR A 106 8.06 -5.54 2.08
N SER A 107 7.81 -6.66 1.44
CA SER A 107 6.52 -6.88 0.78
C SER A 107 5.44 -7.30 1.76
N LEU A 108 4.19 -7.16 1.35
CA LEU A 108 3.06 -7.73 2.07
C LEU A 108 3.27 -9.24 2.25
N PRO A 109 3.14 -9.79 3.47
CA PRO A 109 3.35 -11.20 3.71
C PRO A 109 2.42 -12.09 2.86
N VAL A 110 2.96 -13.18 2.30
CA VAL A 110 2.23 -14.09 1.38
C VAL A 110 0.95 -14.62 2.01
N PHE A 111 0.93 -14.88 3.31
CA PHE A 111 -0.25 -15.36 4.02
C PHE A 111 -1.46 -14.41 3.92
N MET A 112 -1.24 -13.13 3.64
CA MET A 112 -2.33 -12.17 3.43
C MET A 112 -3.16 -12.49 2.19
N ASN A 113 -2.54 -13.07 1.15
CA ASN A 113 -3.19 -13.47 -0.10
C ASN A 113 -3.62 -14.95 -0.11
N GLY A 114 -3.15 -15.75 0.85
CA GLY A 114 -3.44 -17.19 0.94
C GLY A 114 -4.84 -17.52 1.47
N GLY A 115 -5.18 -18.81 1.47
CA GLY A 115 -6.46 -19.36 1.92
C GLY A 115 -6.67 -19.41 3.45
N ILE A 116 -6.01 -18.54 4.20
CA ILE A 116 -6.06 -18.45 5.67
C ILE A 116 -7.36 -17.74 6.11
N PRO A 117 -8.05 -18.19 7.18
CA PRO A 117 -9.20 -17.48 7.71
C PRO A 117 -8.85 -16.04 8.09
N PRO A 118 -9.76 -15.06 7.82
CA PRO A 118 -9.49 -13.63 8.01
C PRO A 118 -9.00 -13.24 9.40
N GLU A 119 -9.54 -13.84 10.44
CA GLU A 119 -9.16 -13.60 11.83
C GLU A 119 -7.71 -14.00 12.13
N TYR A 120 -7.23 -15.10 11.54
CA TYR A 120 -5.84 -15.50 11.67
C TYR A 120 -4.90 -14.58 10.89
N LYS A 121 -5.34 -14.02 9.77
CA LYS A 121 -4.56 -13.02 9.03
C LYS A 121 -4.29 -11.77 9.86
N ILE A 122 -5.29 -11.31 10.62
CA ILE A 122 -5.14 -10.18 11.56
C ILE A 122 -4.06 -10.49 12.60
N ILE A 123 -4.17 -11.64 13.26
CA ILE A 123 -3.22 -12.07 14.29
C ILE A 123 -1.80 -12.20 13.71
N LEU A 124 -1.68 -12.90 12.58
CA LEU A 124 -0.39 -13.14 11.93
C LEU A 124 0.26 -11.83 11.46
N TYR A 125 -0.54 -10.89 10.97
CA TYR A 125 -0.01 -9.60 10.53
C TYR A 125 0.50 -8.79 11.72
N ASN A 126 -0.21 -8.78 12.85
CA ASN A 126 0.27 -8.16 14.08
C ASN A 126 1.60 -8.80 14.54
N HIS A 127 1.68 -10.14 14.54
CA HIS A 127 2.91 -10.85 14.92
C HIS A 127 4.06 -10.55 13.95
N PHE A 128 3.77 -10.41 12.67
CA PHE A 128 4.75 -10.03 11.67
C PHE A 128 5.31 -8.63 11.94
N ILE A 129 4.46 -7.65 12.20
CA ILE A 129 4.92 -6.29 12.53
C ILE A 129 5.68 -6.27 13.86
N LYS A 130 5.22 -7.04 14.87
CA LYS A 130 5.94 -7.15 16.14
C LYS A 130 7.33 -7.75 15.97
N LYS A 131 7.47 -8.76 15.15
CA LYS A 131 8.77 -9.34 14.82
C LYS A 131 9.69 -8.33 14.14
N MET A 132 9.15 -7.55 13.18
CA MET A 132 9.92 -6.49 12.51
C MET A 132 10.39 -5.42 13.52
N GLU A 133 9.52 -5.01 14.44
CA GLU A 133 9.87 -4.08 15.51
C GLU A 133 11.05 -4.60 16.36
N GLU A 134 11.04 -5.88 16.74
CA GLU A 134 12.04 -6.50 17.60
C GLU A 134 13.39 -6.75 16.90
N GLU A 135 13.35 -7.18 15.64
CA GLU A 135 14.54 -7.55 14.86
C GLU A 135 15.23 -6.32 14.26
N GLU A 136 14.48 -5.44 13.61
CA GLU A 136 15.00 -4.28 12.87
C GLU A 136 15.15 -3.04 13.76
N LYS A 137 14.41 -2.96 14.86
CA LYS A 137 14.38 -1.83 15.81
C LYS A 137 14.23 -0.47 15.11
N PRO A 138 13.24 -0.33 14.25
CA PRO A 138 13.01 0.93 13.55
C PRO A 138 12.49 2.02 14.50
N GLU A 139 12.75 3.27 14.15
CA GLU A 139 12.17 4.43 14.85
C GLU A 139 10.78 4.78 14.29
N VAL A 140 10.48 4.38 13.05
CA VAL A 140 9.17 4.51 12.41
C VAL A 140 8.90 3.32 11.50
N ILE A 141 7.68 2.79 11.55
CA ILE A 141 7.17 1.77 10.64
C ILE A 141 6.18 2.42 9.69
N ILE A 142 6.41 2.31 8.39
CA ILE A 142 5.48 2.75 7.35
C ILE A 142 4.77 1.53 6.80
N ILE A 143 3.43 1.57 6.72
CA ILE A 143 2.64 0.47 6.19
C ILE A 143 1.80 0.97 5.00
N GLY A 144 2.03 0.39 3.85
CA GLY A 144 1.21 0.61 2.67
C GLY A 144 0.03 -0.35 2.63
N ILE A 145 -1.18 0.16 2.72
CA ILE A 145 -2.40 -0.65 2.65
C ILE A 145 -2.74 -0.95 1.18
N PRO A 146 -2.74 -2.23 0.75
CA PRO A 146 -3.07 -2.59 -0.63
C PRO A 146 -4.57 -2.48 -0.90
N GLY A 147 -4.89 -2.24 -2.16
CA GLY A 147 -6.28 -2.16 -2.63
C GLY A 147 -6.99 -0.87 -2.21
N GLU A 148 -8.30 -0.97 -2.22
CA GLU A 148 -9.24 0.06 -1.79
C GLU A 148 -9.70 -0.18 -0.34
N ILE A 149 -10.22 0.86 0.30
CA ILE A 149 -10.80 0.76 1.66
C ILE A 149 -12.29 0.36 1.65
N MET A 150 -12.94 0.48 0.48
CA MET A 150 -14.35 0.13 0.27
C MET A 150 -14.62 -0.08 -1.22
N PRO A 151 -15.74 -0.72 -1.61
CA PRO A 151 -16.11 -0.86 -3.02
C PRO A 151 -16.18 0.50 -3.72
N ILE A 152 -15.61 0.59 -4.93
CA ILE A 152 -15.66 1.79 -5.75
C ILE A 152 -17.11 2.00 -6.25
N SER A 153 -17.76 0.91 -6.66
CA SER A 153 -19.17 0.91 -7.06
C SER A 153 -19.77 -0.49 -6.90
N LYS A 154 -21.09 -0.62 -7.17
CA LYS A 154 -21.76 -1.93 -7.14
C LYS A 154 -21.26 -2.90 -8.22
N VAL A 155 -20.72 -2.40 -9.31
CA VAL A 155 -20.19 -3.21 -10.44
C VAL A 155 -18.66 -3.33 -10.40
N GLN A 156 -18.01 -2.54 -9.57
CA GLN A 156 -16.57 -2.54 -9.31
C GLN A 156 -16.32 -2.71 -7.81
N PRO A 157 -16.62 -3.89 -7.24
CA PRO A 157 -16.53 -4.08 -5.80
C PRO A 157 -15.09 -4.14 -5.29
N GLY A 158 -14.10 -4.37 -6.15
CA GLY A 158 -12.72 -4.61 -5.74
C GLY A 158 -12.62 -5.75 -4.74
N HIS A 159 -11.81 -5.57 -3.71
CA HIS A 159 -11.63 -6.50 -2.60
C HIS A 159 -12.43 -6.09 -1.35
N PHE A 160 -13.44 -5.20 -1.49
CA PHE A 160 -14.32 -4.74 -0.40
C PHE A 160 -13.59 -4.06 0.77
N GLY A 161 -12.33 -3.68 0.61
CA GLY A 161 -11.49 -3.16 1.69
C GLY A 161 -11.08 -4.23 2.71
N ILE A 162 -11.02 -5.50 2.32
CA ILE A 162 -10.69 -6.61 3.22
C ILE A 162 -9.26 -6.47 3.74
N HIS A 163 -8.28 -6.14 2.90
CA HIS A 163 -6.91 -5.93 3.36
C HIS A 163 -6.81 -4.74 4.33
N ALA A 164 -7.49 -3.64 4.03
CA ALA A 164 -7.54 -2.50 4.94
C ALA A 164 -8.13 -2.90 6.30
N PHE A 165 -9.22 -3.67 6.30
CA PHE A 165 -9.81 -4.18 7.52
C PHE A 165 -8.85 -5.06 8.31
N GLN A 166 -8.15 -5.98 7.65
CA GLN A 166 -7.22 -6.89 8.31
C GLN A 166 -6.02 -6.15 8.90
N ILE A 167 -5.41 -5.24 8.15
CA ILE A 167 -4.22 -4.49 8.56
C ILE A 167 -4.54 -3.54 9.71
N LEU A 168 -5.58 -2.72 9.56
CA LEU A 168 -5.97 -1.72 10.57
C LEU A 168 -6.51 -2.34 11.87
N ASN A 169 -7.00 -3.59 11.83
CA ASN A 169 -7.35 -4.32 13.06
C ASN A 169 -6.16 -5.09 13.66
N ALA A 170 -5.11 -5.32 12.90
CA ALA A 170 -3.90 -5.93 13.40
C ALA A 170 -2.99 -4.91 14.12
N VAL A 171 -2.89 -3.71 13.58
CA VAL A 171 -2.06 -2.62 14.12
C VAL A 171 -2.81 -1.29 13.98
N ASN A 172 -2.79 -0.49 15.03
CA ASN A 172 -3.39 0.85 14.99
C ASN A 172 -2.34 1.85 14.52
N PRO A 173 -2.62 2.66 13.48
CA PRO A 173 -1.72 3.72 13.09
C PRO A 173 -1.72 4.87 14.10
N ASP A 174 -0.52 5.45 14.32
CA ASP A 174 -0.34 6.73 14.99
C ASP A 174 -0.63 7.89 14.05
N PHE A 175 -0.44 7.67 12.74
CA PHE A 175 -0.73 8.63 11.68
C PHE A 175 -1.24 7.91 10.43
N LEU A 176 -2.37 8.36 9.87
CA LEU A 176 -2.97 7.77 8.69
C LEU A 176 -3.13 8.79 7.56
N ILE A 177 -2.49 8.50 6.43
CA ILE A 177 -2.61 9.27 5.19
C ILE A 177 -3.62 8.59 4.28
N MET A 178 -4.67 9.31 3.88
CA MET A 178 -5.66 8.82 2.93
C MET A 178 -5.44 9.39 1.54
N SER A 179 -5.06 8.54 0.62
CA SER A 179 -4.85 8.93 -0.78
C SER A 179 -6.16 8.90 -1.56
N LEU A 180 -6.45 10.01 -2.23
CA LEU A 180 -7.65 10.27 -3.03
C LEU A 180 -7.30 10.30 -4.52
N TYR A 181 -8.30 10.13 -5.37
CA TYR A 181 -8.14 10.42 -6.81
C TYR A 181 -8.14 11.92 -7.08
N GLY A 182 -7.56 12.30 -8.21
CA GLY A 182 -7.64 13.66 -8.75
C GLY A 182 -8.98 14.00 -9.40
N ASN A 183 -10.05 13.31 -9.03
CA ASN A 183 -11.41 13.68 -9.41
C ASN A 183 -11.92 14.85 -8.54
N GLU A 184 -12.94 15.51 -9.03
CA GLU A 184 -13.70 16.43 -8.19
C GLU A 184 -14.36 15.63 -7.04
N ILE A 185 -13.93 15.91 -5.82
CA ILE A 185 -14.37 15.26 -4.59
C ILE A 185 -15.01 16.34 -3.74
N SER A 186 -16.22 16.09 -3.25
CA SER A 186 -16.91 17.05 -2.36
C SER A 186 -16.40 16.95 -0.93
N GLY A 187 -16.43 18.08 -0.21
CA GLY A 187 -16.15 18.11 1.23
C GLY A 187 -17.07 17.19 2.03
N LYS A 188 -18.32 17.00 1.59
CA LYS A 188 -19.24 16.03 2.18
C LYS A 188 -18.69 14.61 2.13
N TYR A 189 -18.17 14.18 0.97
CA TYR A 189 -17.57 12.85 0.82
C TYR A 189 -16.38 12.64 1.76
N VAL A 190 -15.52 13.66 1.91
CA VAL A 190 -14.38 13.62 2.83
C VAL A 190 -14.84 13.42 4.28
N LYS A 191 -15.88 14.13 4.70
CA LYS A 191 -16.47 13.97 6.03
C LYS A 191 -17.09 12.58 6.24
N GLU A 192 -17.79 12.06 5.25
CA GLU A 192 -18.33 10.68 5.27
C GLU A 192 -17.19 9.63 5.33
N LEU A 193 -16.12 9.83 4.58
CA LEU A 193 -14.95 8.96 4.58
C LEU A 193 -14.27 8.89 5.96
N LYS A 194 -14.12 10.04 6.64
CA LYS A 194 -13.61 10.08 8.02
C LYS A 194 -14.51 9.29 8.98
N GLN A 195 -15.82 9.39 8.83
CA GLN A 195 -16.74 8.60 9.64
C GLN A 195 -16.63 7.11 9.37
N ILE A 196 -16.52 6.69 8.10
CA ILE A 196 -16.32 5.30 7.72
C ILE A 196 -15.02 4.76 8.35
N MET A 197 -13.92 5.51 8.24
CA MET A 197 -12.65 5.10 8.82
C MET A 197 -12.74 4.96 10.34
N LYS A 198 -13.35 5.91 11.00
CA LYS A 198 -13.52 5.90 12.46
C LYS A 198 -14.38 4.73 12.95
N TYR A 199 -15.50 4.44 12.29
CA TYR A 199 -16.46 3.45 12.80
C TYR A 199 -16.27 2.04 12.24
N LYS A 200 -15.73 1.90 11.02
CA LYS A 200 -15.46 0.58 10.42
C LYS A 200 -14.08 0.05 10.76
N PHE A 201 -13.08 0.93 10.83
CA PHE A 201 -11.68 0.55 10.97
C PHE A 201 -11.06 0.98 12.30
N VAL A 202 -11.79 1.74 13.12
CA VAL A 202 -11.30 2.32 14.38
C VAL A 202 -10.04 3.17 14.19
N ALA A 203 -9.90 3.79 13.02
CA ALA A 203 -8.76 4.62 12.63
C ALA A 203 -9.22 6.04 12.28
N ASN A 204 -8.41 7.04 12.59
CA ASN A 204 -8.65 8.41 12.19
C ASN A 204 -7.79 8.76 10.98
N ILE A 205 -8.31 9.57 10.06
CA ILE A 205 -7.51 10.12 8.97
C ILE A 205 -6.90 11.44 9.47
N ASP A 206 -5.57 11.52 9.42
CA ASP A 206 -4.81 12.69 9.87
C ASP A 206 -4.56 13.68 8.74
N CYS A 207 -4.40 13.19 7.51
CA CYS A 207 -4.33 14.03 6.33
C CYS A 207 -4.77 13.28 5.07
N PHE A 208 -5.04 14.05 4.04
CA PHE A 208 -5.39 13.57 2.71
C PHE A 208 -4.28 13.90 1.72
N TYR A 209 -4.07 13.00 0.79
CA TYR A 209 -3.19 13.21 -0.36
C TYR A 209 -4.00 13.11 -1.65
N LEU A 210 -3.90 14.11 -2.51
CA LEU A 210 -4.56 14.13 -3.81
C LEU A 210 -3.61 13.59 -4.89
N GLY A 211 -3.90 12.38 -5.38
CA GLY A 211 -3.10 11.69 -6.38
C GLY A 211 -3.17 12.30 -7.77
N ASN A 212 -2.32 11.81 -8.67
CA ASN A 212 -2.17 12.31 -10.04
C ASN A 212 -3.18 11.73 -11.04
N TYR A 213 -3.93 10.71 -10.62
CA TYR A 213 -4.88 10.05 -11.50
C TYR A 213 -6.31 10.37 -11.13
N ALA A 214 -7.10 10.65 -12.14
CA ALA A 214 -8.56 10.71 -12.04
C ALA A 214 -9.17 9.45 -12.66
N GLN A 215 -10.30 9.01 -12.13
CA GLN A 215 -11.11 7.93 -12.72
C GLN A 215 -12.07 8.48 -13.75
N ASP A 216 -12.26 7.76 -14.86
CA ASP A 216 -13.38 8.02 -15.74
C ASP A 216 -14.68 7.57 -15.08
N VAL A 217 -15.48 8.54 -14.64
CA VAL A 217 -16.79 8.31 -13.98
C VAL A 217 -17.76 7.47 -14.83
N PHE A 218 -17.64 7.47 -16.16
CA PHE A 218 -18.48 6.65 -17.03
C PHE A 218 -18.08 5.18 -16.97
N THR A 219 -16.82 4.85 -16.72
CA THR A 219 -16.36 3.46 -16.63
C THR A 219 -16.55 2.87 -15.24
N VAL A 220 -16.58 3.68 -14.19
CA VAL A 220 -16.75 3.23 -12.79
C VAL A 220 -18.04 2.42 -12.58
N ASN A 221 -19.12 2.77 -13.29
CA ASN A 221 -20.43 2.11 -13.21
C ASN A 221 -20.69 1.09 -14.32
N ARG A 222 -19.67 0.66 -15.06
CA ARG A 222 -19.77 -0.32 -16.14
C ARG A 222 -18.99 -1.59 -15.81
N SER A 223 -19.45 -2.73 -16.37
CA SER A 223 -18.77 -4.03 -16.22
C SER A 223 -17.53 -4.15 -17.12
N ARG A 224 -16.69 -3.13 -17.17
CA ARG A 224 -15.40 -3.10 -17.87
C ARG A 224 -14.35 -2.49 -16.94
N PRO A 225 -13.04 -2.69 -17.22
CA PRO A 225 -11.97 -2.08 -16.42
C PRO A 225 -12.15 -0.57 -16.31
N ILE A 226 -11.87 -0.05 -15.12
CA ILE A 226 -11.89 1.40 -14.89
C ILE A 226 -10.75 2.05 -15.68
N GLU A 227 -11.10 3.08 -16.44
CA GLU A 227 -10.11 3.90 -17.14
C GLU A 227 -9.64 5.04 -16.23
N TYR A 228 -8.35 5.33 -16.33
CA TYR A 228 -7.69 6.36 -15.53
C TYR A 228 -6.94 7.30 -16.45
N PHE A 229 -6.93 8.57 -16.13
CA PHE A 229 -6.15 9.57 -16.84
C PHE A 229 -5.38 10.47 -15.87
N LEU A 230 -4.22 10.94 -16.31
CA LEU A 230 -3.42 11.87 -15.55
C LEU A 230 -4.08 13.24 -15.56
N ILE A 231 -4.08 13.90 -14.41
CA ILE A 231 -4.45 15.30 -14.29
C ILE A 231 -3.20 16.17 -14.31
N ASN A 232 -3.33 17.36 -14.88
CA ASN A 232 -2.24 18.31 -14.85
C ASN A 232 -2.14 19.00 -13.47
N GLU A 233 -0.97 19.52 -13.17
CA GLU A 233 -0.68 20.12 -11.86
C GLU A 233 -1.60 21.31 -11.53
N LYS A 234 -1.91 22.14 -12.53
CA LYS A 234 -2.78 23.31 -12.34
C LYS A 234 -4.18 22.91 -11.91
N ASP A 235 -4.76 21.90 -12.55
CA ASP A 235 -6.10 21.41 -12.21
C ASP A 235 -6.07 20.75 -10.81
N LYS A 236 -5.00 20.05 -10.47
CA LYS A 236 -4.81 19.43 -9.17
C LYS A 236 -4.73 20.48 -8.05
N ILE A 237 -3.99 21.56 -8.27
CA ILE A 237 -3.93 22.70 -7.33
C ILE A 237 -5.34 23.28 -7.12
N GLN A 238 -6.07 23.50 -8.21
CA GLN A 238 -7.42 24.05 -8.14
C GLN A 238 -8.39 23.12 -7.40
N LEU A 239 -8.33 21.81 -7.65
CA LEU A 239 -9.15 20.82 -6.95
C LEU A 239 -8.85 20.80 -5.45
N ARG A 240 -7.57 20.81 -5.07
CA ARG A 240 -7.14 20.90 -3.68
C ARG A 240 -7.69 22.15 -2.98
N ASP A 241 -7.54 23.31 -3.63
CA ASP A 241 -7.96 24.60 -3.03
C ASP A 241 -9.47 24.67 -2.91
N ASN A 242 -10.22 24.18 -3.89
CA ASN A 242 -11.68 24.07 -3.80
C ASN A 242 -12.08 23.18 -2.63
N LEU A 243 -11.45 22.02 -2.48
CA LEU A 243 -11.75 21.08 -1.41
C LEU A 243 -11.39 21.64 -0.03
N LYS A 244 -10.24 22.33 0.09
CA LYS A 244 -9.86 23.05 1.32
C LYS A 244 -10.90 24.11 1.71
N ASN A 245 -11.41 24.86 0.72
CA ASN A 245 -12.46 25.86 0.96
C ASN A 245 -13.77 25.24 1.43
N GLU A 246 -14.22 24.13 0.78
CA GLU A 246 -15.44 23.42 1.20
C GLU A 246 -15.35 22.85 2.62
N LEU A 247 -14.14 22.52 3.06
CA LEU A 247 -13.86 21.98 4.39
C LEU A 247 -13.42 23.07 5.38
N GLU A 248 -13.57 24.36 5.03
CA GLU A 248 -13.22 25.50 5.87
C GLU A 248 -11.80 25.43 6.45
N TYR A 249 -10.86 24.81 5.68
CA TYR A 249 -9.47 24.54 6.07
C TYR A 249 -9.30 23.67 7.33
N GLU A 250 -10.33 22.95 7.75
CA GLU A 250 -10.25 22.02 8.89
C GLU A 250 -9.40 20.78 8.59
N GLU A 251 -9.23 20.44 7.30
CA GLU A 251 -8.54 19.24 6.88
C GLU A 251 -7.21 19.56 6.18
N LYS A 252 -6.20 18.73 6.48
CA LYS A 252 -4.89 18.81 5.82
C LYS A 252 -4.95 18.04 4.51
N ILE A 253 -4.78 18.74 3.38
CA ILE A 253 -4.81 18.16 2.05
C ILE A 253 -3.54 18.55 1.32
N TYR A 254 -2.78 17.57 0.86
CA TYR A 254 -1.48 17.72 0.21
C TYR A 254 -1.51 17.22 -1.24
N ILE A 255 -0.60 17.73 -2.04
CA ILE A 255 -0.28 17.30 -3.40
C ILE A 255 1.24 17.08 -3.52
N ASP A 256 1.73 16.47 -4.61
CA ASP A 256 3.14 16.09 -4.78
C ASP A 256 4.11 17.24 -4.51
N THR A 257 3.87 18.40 -5.08
CA THR A 257 4.74 19.58 -4.95
C THR A 257 4.89 20.05 -3.50
N GLU A 258 3.91 19.79 -2.65
CA GLU A 258 4.00 20.11 -1.22
C GLU A 258 4.80 19.07 -0.44
N ILE A 259 4.78 17.81 -0.89
CA ILE A 259 5.61 16.74 -0.32
C ILE A 259 7.07 16.91 -0.72
N GLU A 260 7.34 17.27 -1.99
CA GLU A 260 8.69 17.55 -2.48
C GLU A 260 9.34 18.77 -1.78
N MET A 261 8.55 19.76 -1.36
CA MET A 261 9.05 20.90 -0.59
C MET A 261 9.39 20.58 0.88
N LEU A 262 8.97 19.41 1.38
CA LEU A 262 9.35 18.94 2.71
C LEU A 262 10.73 18.24 2.72
N GLY A 263 11.28 17.90 1.56
CA GLY A 263 12.62 17.31 1.35
C GLY A 263 13.62 18.32 0.90
#